data_74dea25ea84654a36c0193208d4e27ed
#
_entry.id   74dea25ea84654a36c0193208d4e27ed
#
_cell.length_a   1.000
_cell.length_b   1.000
_cell.length_c   1.000
_cell.angle_alpha   90.00
_cell.angle_beta   90.00
_cell.angle_gamma   90.00
#
_symmetry.space_group_name_H-M   'P 1'
#
loop_
_entity.id
_entity.type
_entity.pdbx_description
1 polymer ?
#
loop_
_entity_poly.entity_id
_entity_poly.type
_entity_poly.pdbx_seq_one_letter_code
_entity_poly.pdbx_strand_id
1 'polypeptide(L)'
;MQKRIFHILFFATSLLLTFSLFPQAYAAETKFTVVIDAGHGGHDPGAVGRRGKEKNINLSVALKLGRLIKQNCPDTKVVYTREKDVFIPLHRRAEIANDAKADLFISIHTNSIASRSSRVSGTETYTLGLHRTEENLEVAKKENAVILIEDDYKQRYAGFNPNSAESYIIFEFLQDKNMAQSVNFATAVQRCFRNANRTDKGVHQAGFLVLRATSMPSVLIELGYITNPTEESFLLSEQGSSTLAQSIYRAFLNYKGEKVAGSTRLMAVENAAPPMETSDTPEVEASEVTTTPAKQATSRSNEVSPTGKPVFKIQILTSDRKLSPKSKQFKGLSPVDSYKEKGIIKYTYGSDTNYNKILRLKRSKVDSKFKDAFIIAFKDGVKMNINQAIREFKQNR
;
A
#
# COMPACT_ATOMS: atom_id res chain seq x y z
N MET A 1 -14.91 -62.31 49.63
CA MET A 1 -15.15 -60.87 49.53
C MET A 1 -13.90 -60.09 49.17
N GLN A 2 -12.74 -60.28 49.76
CA GLN A 2 -11.49 -59.54 49.48
C GLN A 2 -11.01 -59.63 48.04
N LYS A 3 -11.09 -60.76 47.33
CA LYS A 3 -10.60 -60.85 45.92
C LYS A 3 -11.44 -60.05 44.92
N ARG A 4 -12.73 -59.80 45.15
CA ARG A 4 -13.58 -58.99 44.28
C ARG A 4 -13.33 -57.49 44.48
N ILE A 5 -13.01 -57.05 45.65
CA ILE A 5 -12.66 -55.67 45.99
C ILE A 5 -11.31 -55.28 45.32
N PHE A 6 -10.36 -56.22 45.29
CA PHE A 6 -9.04 -55.96 44.65
C PHE A 6 -9.16 -55.78 43.11
N HIS A 7 -10.02 -56.55 42.48
CA HIS A 7 -10.24 -56.40 41.01
C HIS A 7 -10.99 -55.12 40.67
N ILE A 8 -11.92 -54.65 41.49
CA ILE A 8 -12.63 -53.37 41.27
C ILE A 8 -11.71 -52.18 41.46
N LEU A 9 -10.83 -52.21 42.49
CA LEU A 9 -9.81 -51.17 42.71
C LEU A 9 -8.79 -51.12 41.57
N PHE A 10 -8.33 -52.28 41.07
CA PHE A 10 -7.37 -52.34 39.96
C PHE A 10 -7.99 -51.85 38.64
N PHE A 11 -9.24 -52.13 38.36
CA PHE A 11 -9.95 -51.59 37.19
C PHE A 11 -10.24 -50.08 37.29
N ALA A 12 -10.56 -49.59 38.48
CA ALA A 12 -10.80 -48.16 38.73
C ALA A 12 -9.50 -47.33 38.59
N THR A 13 -8.35 -47.84 39.10
CA THR A 13 -7.04 -47.18 38.96
C THR A 13 -6.53 -47.24 37.52
N SER A 14 -6.79 -48.33 36.76
CA SER A 14 -6.43 -48.45 35.36
C SER A 14 -7.27 -47.48 34.47
N LEU A 15 -8.55 -47.30 34.80
CA LEU A 15 -9.41 -46.35 34.07
C LEU A 15 -9.08 -44.89 34.37
N LEU A 16 -8.61 -44.57 35.60
CA LEU A 16 -8.14 -43.21 35.93
C LEU A 16 -6.77 -42.87 35.28
N LEU A 17 -5.88 -43.85 35.09
CA LEU A 17 -4.59 -43.63 34.38
C LEU A 17 -4.75 -43.46 32.88
N THR A 18 -5.77 -44.05 32.27
CA THR A 18 -6.00 -43.85 30.81
C THR A 18 -6.61 -42.49 30.47
N PHE A 19 -7.29 -41.83 31.42
CA PHE A 19 -7.84 -40.47 31.19
C PHE A 19 -6.78 -39.37 31.23
N SER A 20 -5.61 -39.62 31.85
CA SER A 20 -4.52 -38.63 31.92
C SER A 20 -3.55 -38.66 30.73
N LEU A 21 -3.75 -39.54 29.74
CA LEU A 21 -2.93 -39.70 28.54
C LEU A 21 -3.53 -39.07 27.28
N PHE A 22 -4.71 -38.43 27.35
CA PHE A 22 -5.15 -37.59 26.27
C PHE A 22 -4.38 -36.30 26.35
N PRO A 23 -3.51 -35.97 25.35
CA PRO A 23 -2.91 -34.66 25.32
C PRO A 23 -4.07 -33.68 25.24
N GLN A 24 -4.26 -32.88 26.29
CA GLN A 24 -5.09 -31.68 26.18
C GLN A 24 -4.52 -30.90 25.03
N ALA A 25 -5.22 -30.88 23.90
CA ALA A 25 -4.91 -29.98 22.81
C ALA A 25 -5.04 -28.56 23.36
N TYR A 26 -3.94 -28.04 23.88
CA TYR A 26 -3.83 -26.62 24.22
C TYR A 26 -4.11 -25.88 22.91
N ALA A 27 -5.28 -25.28 22.81
CA ALA A 27 -5.56 -24.36 21.72
C ALA A 27 -4.45 -23.31 21.76
N ALA A 28 -3.60 -23.30 20.77
CA ALA A 28 -2.53 -22.32 20.67
C ALA A 28 -3.15 -20.92 20.77
N GLU A 29 -2.67 -20.12 21.72
CA GLU A 29 -3.15 -18.75 21.85
C GLU A 29 -2.98 -18.03 20.52
N THR A 30 -4.06 -17.44 20.01
CA THR A 30 -4.02 -16.74 18.73
C THR A 30 -3.16 -15.50 18.86
N LYS A 31 -1.97 -15.52 18.27
CA LYS A 31 -0.99 -14.43 18.33
C LYS A 31 -1.05 -13.52 17.11
N PHE A 32 -1.72 -13.94 16.05
CA PHE A 32 -1.81 -13.20 14.81
C PHE A 32 -3.16 -13.42 14.14
N THR A 33 -3.79 -12.36 13.64
CA THR A 33 -5.03 -12.44 12.87
C THR A 33 -4.80 -11.91 11.46
N VAL A 34 -5.08 -12.71 10.44
CA VAL A 34 -5.03 -12.27 9.03
C VAL A 34 -6.42 -12.32 8.42
N VAL A 35 -6.80 -11.25 7.71
CA VAL A 35 -8.00 -11.24 6.88
C VAL A 35 -7.60 -11.40 5.43
N ILE A 36 -8.20 -12.38 4.76
CA ILE A 36 -8.03 -12.65 3.34
C ILE A 36 -9.31 -12.23 2.65
N ASP A 37 -9.19 -11.24 1.78
CA ASP A 37 -10.26 -10.69 0.99
C ASP A 37 -10.16 -11.21 -0.44
N ALA A 38 -11.15 -12.00 -0.88
CA ALA A 38 -11.29 -12.38 -2.27
C ALA A 38 -12.11 -11.31 -2.99
N GLY A 39 -11.46 -10.49 -3.81
CA GLY A 39 -12.11 -9.39 -4.55
C GLY A 39 -13.31 -9.86 -5.38
N HIS A 40 -14.29 -8.96 -5.56
CA HIS A 40 -15.53 -9.23 -6.29
C HIS A 40 -16.41 -10.33 -5.67
N GLY A 41 -17.35 -10.91 -6.43
CA GLY A 41 -18.22 -12.01 -5.98
C GLY A 41 -19.70 -11.77 -6.24
N GLY A 42 -20.48 -12.86 -6.30
CA GLY A 42 -21.91 -12.79 -6.59
C GLY A 42 -22.21 -12.20 -7.95
N HIS A 43 -22.99 -11.12 -7.99
CA HIS A 43 -23.33 -10.39 -9.22
C HIS A 43 -22.20 -9.54 -9.77
N ASP A 44 -21.12 -9.30 -9.01
CA ASP A 44 -19.92 -8.63 -9.48
C ASP A 44 -18.91 -9.67 -10.00
N PRO A 45 -18.73 -9.82 -11.32
CA PRO A 45 -17.81 -10.79 -11.88
C PRO A 45 -16.34 -10.35 -11.78
N GLY A 46 -16.04 -9.07 -11.53
CA GLY A 46 -14.74 -8.46 -11.79
C GLY A 46 -14.41 -8.47 -13.29
N ALA A 47 -13.15 -8.52 -13.62
CA ALA A 47 -12.71 -8.67 -15.00
C ALA A 47 -13.15 -10.02 -15.60
N VAL A 48 -13.55 -9.96 -16.88
CA VAL A 48 -14.04 -11.14 -17.62
C VAL A 48 -13.05 -11.47 -18.73
N GLY A 49 -12.43 -12.63 -18.61
CA GLY A 49 -11.54 -13.20 -19.62
C GLY A 49 -12.32 -13.90 -20.75
N ARG A 50 -11.63 -14.76 -21.49
CA ARG A 50 -12.26 -15.60 -22.52
C ARG A 50 -12.99 -16.80 -21.93
N ARG A 51 -12.46 -17.38 -20.84
CA ARG A 51 -12.92 -18.63 -20.20
C ARG A 51 -13.27 -18.45 -18.73
N GLY A 52 -12.68 -17.45 -18.08
CA GLY A 52 -12.77 -17.24 -16.65
C GLY A 52 -13.34 -15.88 -16.26
N LYS A 53 -13.71 -15.80 -14.98
CA LYS A 53 -14.09 -14.55 -14.31
C LYS A 53 -13.13 -14.33 -13.15
N GLU A 54 -12.72 -13.12 -12.95
CA GLU A 54 -11.81 -12.71 -11.89
C GLU A 54 -12.27 -13.19 -10.51
N LYS A 55 -13.54 -12.99 -10.17
CA LYS A 55 -14.11 -13.40 -8.88
C LYS A 55 -13.83 -14.86 -8.51
N ASN A 56 -13.76 -15.76 -9.50
CA ASN A 56 -13.53 -17.19 -9.28
C ASN A 56 -12.04 -17.49 -9.05
N ILE A 57 -11.16 -16.81 -9.78
CA ILE A 57 -9.71 -16.91 -9.62
C ILE A 57 -9.33 -16.41 -8.23
N ASN A 58 -9.82 -15.22 -7.86
CA ASN A 58 -9.56 -14.59 -6.56
C ASN A 58 -9.99 -15.50 -5.41
N LEU A 59 -11.20 -16.07 -5.48
CA LEU A 59 -11.71 -16.99 -4.46
C LEU A 59 -10.87 -18.27 -4.36
N SER A 60 -10.50 -18.84 -5.49
CA SER A 60 -9.67 -20.06 -5.52
C SER A 60 -8.33 -19.85 -4.82
N VAL A 61 -7.63 -18.76 -5.14
CA VAL A 61 -6.33 -18.43 -4.52
C VAL A 61 -6.50 -18.08 -3.04
N ALA A 62 -7.51 -17.28 -2.68
CA ALA A 62 -7.81 -16.91 -1.30
C ALA A 62 -8.05 -18.13 -0.39
N LEU A 63 -8.86 -19.09 -0.85
CA LEU A 63 -9.16 -20.30 -0.08
C LEU A 63 -7.93 -21.21 0.06
N LYS A 64 -7.10 -21.33 -0.99
CA LYS A 64 -5.83 -22.07 -0.93
C LYS A 64 -4.85 -21.43 0.04
N LEU A 65 -4.69 -20.12 -0.01
CA LEU A 65 -3.85 -19.35 0.92
C LEU A 65 -4.27 -19.56 2.37
N GLY A 66 -5.54 -19.37 2.65
CA GLY A 66 -6.04 -19.54 4.01
C GLY A 66 -5.96 -20.98 4.52
N ARG A 67 -6.10 -21.98 3.64
CA ARG A 67 -5.85 -23.39 3.98
C ARG A 67 -4.41 -23.62 4.37
N LEU A 68 -3.44 -23.11 3.60
CA LEU A 68 -2.03 -23.20 3.92
C LEU A 68 -1.70 -22.57 5.28
N ILE A 69 -2.27 -21.41 5.56
CA ILE A 69 -2.06 -20.72 6.85
C ILE A 69 -2.69 -21.53 7.99
N LYS A 70 -3.94 -21.95 7.87
CA LYS A 70 -4.65 -22.74 8.90
C LYS A 70 -3.94 -24.05 9.24
N GLN A 71 -3.36 -24.72 8.23
CA GLN A 71 -2.66 -25.99 8.41
C GLN A 71 -1.27 -25.84 9.06
N ASN A 72 -0.56 -24.74 8.78
CA ASN A 72 0.86 -24.63 9.14
C ASN A 72 1.15 -23.54 10.19
N CYS A 73 0.15 -22.74 10.57
CA CYS A 73 0.30 -21.66 11.55
C CYS A 73 -0.83 -21.75 12.59
N PRO A 74 -0.74 -22.67 13.56
CA PRO A 74 -1.82 -22.92 14.54
C PRO A 74 -2.10 -21.71 15.44
N ASP A 75 -1.15 -20.79 15.58
CA ASP A 75 -1.25 -19.54 16.31
C ASP A 75 -1.82 -18.38 15.46
N THR A 76 -2.31 -18.65 14.25
CA THR A 76 -2.86 -17.65 13.34
C THR A 76 -4.36 -17.88 13.09
N LYS A 77 -5.16 -16.87 13.43
CA LYS A 77 -6.57 -16.82 13.06
C LYS A 77 -6.71 -16.31 11.62
N VAL A 78 -7.35 -17.10 10.76
CA VAL A 78 -7.70 -16.72 9.39
C VAL A 78 -9.15 -16.36 9.32
N VAL A 79 -9.45 -15.16 8.87
CA VAL A 79 -10.80 -14.65 8.59
C VAL A 79 -10.91 -14.36 7.09
N TYR A 80 -12.02 -14.70 6.47
CA TYR A 80 -12.28 -14.38 5.08
C TYR A 80 -13.38 -13.33 4.98
N THR A 81 -13.30 -12.44 3.99
CA THR A 81 -14.44 -11.58 3.66
C THR A 81 -15.56 -12.38 2.99
N ARG A 82 -15.20 -13.39 2.20
CA ARG A 82 -16.10 -14.40 1.63
C ARG A 82 -15.39 -15.75 1.43
N GLU A 83 -16.15 -16.82 1.59
CA GLU A 83 -15.70 -18.19 1.30
C GLU A 83 -16.53 -18.85 0.18
N LYS A 84 -17.49 -18.10 -0.37
CA LYS A 84 -18.41 -18.54 -1.42
C LYS A 84 -18.51 -17.44 -2.49
N ASP A 85 -19.21 -17.74 -3.59
CA ASP A 85 -19.53 -16.78 -4.63
C ASP A 85 -20.70 -15.87 -4.20
N VAL A 86 -20.43 -14.94 -3.28
CA VAL A 86 -21.36 -13.93 -2.78
C VAL A 86 -20.75 -12.55 -2.92
N PHE A 87 -21.60 -11.54 -3.12
CA PHE A 87 -21.19 -10.15 -3.17
C PHE A 87 -21.00 -9.59 -1.76
N ILE A 88 -19.87 -8.91 -1.55
CA ILE A 88 -19.58 -8.17 -0.30
C ILE A 88 -19.19 -6.73 -0.71
N PRO A 89 -19.92 -5.70 -0.26
CA PRO A 89 -19.60 -4.30 -0.51
C PRO A 89 -18.19 -3.92 -0.04
N LEU A 90 -17.53 -2.97 -0.69
CA LEU A 90 -16.13 -2.61 -0.37
C LEU A 90 -15.96 -2.19 1.10
N HIS A 91 -16.86 -1.36 1.62
CA HIS A 91 -16.79 -0.93 3.02
C HIS A 91 -16.87 -2.09 4.00
N ARG A 92 -17.73 -3.09 3.70
CA ARG A 92 -17.93 -4.25 4.57
C ARG A 92 -16.68 -5.13 4.67
N ARG A 93 -15.87 -5.19 3.61
CA ARG A 93 -14.59 -5.93 3.60
C ARG A 93 -13.61 -5.34 4.64
N ALA A 94 -13.48 -4.00 4.66
CA ALA A 94 -12.66 -3.32 5.64
C ALA A 94 -13.23 -3.43 7.08
N GLU A 95 -14.55 -3.35 7.24
CA GLU A 95 -15.22 -3.55 8.54
C GLU A 95 -14.94 -4.94 9.10
N ILE A 96 -15.06 -6.01 8.29
CA ILE A 96 -14.72 -7.39 8.71
C ILE A 96 -13.29 -7.46 9.26
N ALA A 97 -12.35 -6.78 8.60
CA ALA A 97 -10.96 -6.77 9.05
C ALA A 97 -10.77 -5.98 10.35
N ASN A 98 -11.42 -4.83 10.48
CA ASN A 98 -11.37 -4.00 11.67
C ASN A 98 -12.04 -4.67 12.88
N ASP A 99 -13.22 -5.28 12.69
CA ASP A 99 -13.95 -6.03 13.72
C ASP A 99 -13.14 -7.24 14.22
N ALA A 100 -12.43 -7.90 13.30
CA ALA A 100 -11.53 -9.00 13.63
C ALA A 100 -10.24 -8.54 14.35
N LYS A 101 -10.00 -7.23 14.46
CA LYS A 101 -8.73 -6.63 14.93
C LYS A 101 -7.53 -7.27 14.23
N ALA A 102 -7.61 -7.36 12.90
CA ALA A 102 -6.61 -8.06 12.12
C ALA A 102 -5.25 -7.37 12.18
N ASP A 103 -4.20 -8.18 12.10
CA ASP A 103 -2.81 -7.73 12.02
C ASP A 103 -2.36 -7.49 10.59
N LEU A 104 -3.08 -8.05 9.63
CA LEU A 104 -2.81 -7.94 8.20
C LEU A 104 -4.09 -8.15 7.39
N PHE A 105 -4.31 -7.30 6.39
CA PHE A 105 -5.39 -7.45 5.40
C PHE A 105 -4.78 -7.71 4.01
N ILE A 106 -5.20 -8.80 3.36
CA ILE A 106 -4.72 -9.21 2.04
C ILE A 106 -5.91 -9.28 1.09
N SER A 107 -6.05 -8.30 0.21
CA SER A 107 -7.03 -8.31 -0.88
C SER A 107 -6.41 -8.94 -2.12
N ILE A 108 -7.13 -9.88 -2.75
CA ILE A 108 -6.67 -10.68 -3.88
C ILE A 108 -7.54 -10.37 -5.08
N HIS A 109 -6.91 -9.92 -6.16
CA HIS A 109 -7.49 -9.49 -7.42
C HIS A 109 -6.76 -10.07 -8.62
N THR A 110 -7.33 -9.90 -9.80
CA THR A 110 -6.77 -10.34 -11.08
C THR A 110 -6.94 -9.26 -12.12
N ASN A 111 -5.86 -8.62 -12.51
CA ASN A 111 -5.84 -7.44 -13.37
C ASN A 111 -6.34 -7.72 -14.79
N SER A 112 -6.71 -6.65 -15.48
CA SER A 112 -7.11 -6.68 -16.88
C SER A 112 -6.77 -5.37 -17.58
N ILE A 113 -6.60 -5.43 -18.89
CA ILE A 113 -6.53 -4.24 -19.74
C ILE A 113 -7.60 -4.30 -20.83
N ALA A 114 -7.85 -3.18 -21.52
CA ALA A 114 -8.90 -3.09 -22.53
C ALA A 114 -8.75 -4.10 -23.68
N SER A 115 -7.51 -4.47 -24.06
CA SER A 115 -7.24 -5.42 -25.13
C SER A 115 -7.24 -6.87 -24.63
N ARG A 116 -8.17 -7.68 -25.12
CA ARG A 116 -8.28 -9.12 -24.81
C ARG A 116 -7.22 -10.00 -25.51
N SER A 117 -6.39 -9.43 -26.34
CA SER A 117 -5.24 -10.14 -26.96
C SER A 117 -3.92 -9.58 -26.47
N SER A 118 -3.91 -9.00 -25.29
CA SER A 118 -2.75 -8.39 -24.68
C SER A 118 -1.61 -9.38 -24.46
N ARG A 119 -0.39 -8.89 -24.66
CA ARG A 119 0.85 -9.59 -24.24
C ARG A 119 1.30 -9.16 -22.84
N VAL A 120 0.58 -8.24 -22.19
CA VAL A 120 0.90 -7.81 -20.83
C VAL A 120 0.70 -8.97 -19.88
N SER A 121 1.69 -9.20 -19.04
CA SER A 121 1.72 -10.32 -18.08
C SER A 121 2.46 -9.91 -16.82
N GLY A 122 2.31 -10.69 -15.77
CA GLY A 122 3.03 -10.50 -14.51
C GLY A 122 2.13 -10.07 -13.35
N THR A 123 2.73 -9.99 -12.18
CA THR A 123 2.07 -9.68 -10.91
C THR A 123 2.41 -8.29 -10.42
N GLU A 124 1.48 -7.65 -9.76
CA GLU A 124 1.66 -6.34 -9.10
C GLU A 124 1.13 -6.41 -7.68
N THR A 125 1.68 -5.63 -6.77
CA THR A 125 1.11 -5.49 -5.43
C THR A 125 0.99 -4.02 -5.09
N TYR A 126 -0.19 -3.64 -4.62
CA TYR A 126 -0.54 -2.26 -4.33
C TYR A 126 -0.69 -2.03 -2.83
N THR A 127 -0.29 -0.85 -2.38
CA THR A 127 -0.60 -0.30 -1.06
C THR A 127 -1.45 0.96 -1.23
N LEU A 128 -2.15 1.35 -0.16
CA LEU A 128 -2.92 2.58 -0.17
C LEU A 128 -2.01 3.80 -0.37
N GLY A 129 -2.40 4.71 -1.23
CA GLY A 129 -1.67 5.97 -1.43
C GLY A 129 -2.02 6.66 -2.73
N LEU A 130 -1.26 7.71 -3.03
CA LEU A 130 -1.41 8.39 -4.30
C LEU A 130 -0.81 7.56 -5.44
N HIS A 131 -1.57 7.38 -6.50
CA HIS A 131 -1.06 6.79 -7.74
C HIS A 131 0.06 7.66 -8.35
N ARG A 132 1.10 7.03 -8.86
CA ARG A 132 2.24 7.70 -9.48
C ARG A 132 2.19 7.74 -11.00
N THR A 133 1.40 6.85 -11.60
CA THR A 133 1.21 6.74 -13.04
C THR A 133 -0.26 6.67 -13.38
N GLU A 134 -0.62 6.98 -14.63
CA GLU A 134 -1.98 6.84 -15.14
C GLU A 134 -2.43 5.36 -15.11
N GLU A 135 -1.52 4.43 -15.39
CA GLU A 135 -1.81 3.00 -15.32
C GLU A 135 -2.30 2.58 -13.93
N ASN A 136 -1.60 3.05 -12.86
CA ASN A 136 -2.00 2.75 -11.48
C ASN A 136 -3.36 3.37 -11.12
N LEU A 137 -3.66 4.56 -11.67
CA LEU A 137 -4.95 5.19 -11.52
C LEU A 137 -6.05 4.37 -12.19
N GLU A 138 -5.81 3.88 -13.41
CA GLU A 138 -6.80 3.08 -14.15
C GLU A 138 -7.10 1.74 -13.44
N VAL A 139 -6.12 1.10 -12.81
CA VAL A 139 -6.37 -0.07 -11.96
C VAL A 139 -7.27 0.31 -10.78
N ALA A 140 -6.95 1.38 -10.05
CA ALA A 140 -7.78 1.83 -8.92
C ALA A 140 -9.21 2.22 -9.35
N LYS A 141 -9.37 2.85 -10.51
CA LYS A 141 -10.70 3.17 -11.07
C LYS A 141 -11.53 1.93 -11.31
N LYS A 142 -10.94 0.89 -11.91
CA LYS A 142 -11.63 -0.38 -12.16
C LYS A 142 -12.11 -1.03 -10.87
N GLU A 143 -11.20 -1.17 -9.92
CA GLU A 143 -11.51 -1.83 -8.65
C GLU A 143 -12.52 -1.05 -7.81
N ASN A 144 -12.43 0.27 -7.83
CA ASN A 144 -13.38 1.13 -7.12
C ASN A 144 -14.74 1.25 -7.85
N ALA A 145 -14.82 0.94 -9.15
CA ALA A 145 -16.07 1.03 -9.90
C ALA A 145 -17.19 0.14 -9.35
N VAL A 146 -16.84 -0.88 -8.59
CA VAL A 146 -17.83 -1.77 -7.92
C VAL A 146 -18.77 -1.00 -6.99
N ILE A 147 -18.38 0.15 -6.42
CA ILE A 147 -19.29 0.95 -5.58
C ILE A 147 -20.54 1.39 -6.34
N LEU A 148 -20.48 1.52 -7.67
CA LEU A 148 -21.63 1.94 -8.50
C LEU A 148 -22.78 0.92 -8.52
N ILE A 149 -22.51 -0.32 -8.12
CA ILE A 149 -23.50 -1.40 -8.01
C ILE A 149 -23.86 -1.71 -6.55
N GLU A 150 -23.33 -0.93 -5.58
CA GLU A 150 -23.74 -1.00 -4.18
C GLU A 150 -25.03 -0.17 -3.97
N ASP A 151 -25.99 -0.72 -3.22
CA ASP A 151 -27.33 -0.11 -3.05
C ASP A 151 -27.27 1.28 -2.40
N ASP A 152 -26.31 1.50 -1.48
CA ASP A 152 -26.15 2.72 -0.70
C ASP A 152 -25.01 3.64 -1.20
N TYR A 153 -24.51 3.38 -2.41
CA TYR A 153 -23.33 4.05 -2.97
C TYR A 153 -23.40 5.59 -2.86
N LYS A 154 -24.54 6.20 -3.23
CA LYS A 154 -24.69 7.66 -3.25
C LYS A 154 -24.57 8.30 -1.84
N GLN A 155 -24.99 7.56 -0.83
CA GLN A 155 -24.94 8.01 0.57
C GLN A 155 -23.53 7.77 1.15
N ARG A 156 -23.01 6.57 0.96
CA ARG A 156 -21.77 6.11 1.58
C ARG A 156 -20.53 6.75 0.98
N TYR A 157 -20.52 6.93 -0.33
CA TYR A 157 -19.39 7.51 -1.06
C TYR A 157 -19.72 8.89 -1.62
N ALA A 158 -20.53 9.69 -0.89
CA ALA A 158 -20.93 11.02 -1.32
C ALA A 158 -19.74 11.88 -1.76
N GLY A 159 -19.81 12.42 -2.98
CA GLY A 159 -18.76 13.24 -3.56
C GLY A 159 -17.57 12.46 -4.16
N PHE A 160 -17.58 11.14 -4.13
CA PHE A 160 -16.57 10.30 -4.80
C PHE A 160 -17.15 9.67 -6.08
N ASN A 161 -16.55 9.97 -7.21
CA ASN A 161 -16.85 9.32 -8.48
C ASN A 161 -15.66 8.44 -8.88
N PRO A 162 -15.80 7.10 -8.93
CA PRO A 162 -14.69 6.19 -9.22
C PRO A 162 -14.11 6.38 -10.63
N ASN A 163 -14.86 6.96 -11.55
CA ASN A 163 -14.42 7.20 -12.93
C ASN A 163 -13.71 8.56 -13.11
N SER A 164 -13.69 9.43 -12.08
CA SER A 164 -13.09 10.76 -12.17
C SER A 164 -11.74 10.78 -11.45
N ALA A 165 -10.66 11.15 -12.16
CA ALA A 165 -9.34 11.31 -11.58
C ALA A 165 -9.30 12.30 -10.41
N GLU A 166 -10.17 13.34 -10.45
CA GLU A 166 -10.28 14.34 -9.39
C GLU A 166 -10.70 13.73 -8.05
N SER A 167 -11.52 12.68 -8.08
CA SER A 167 -11.96 11.98 -6.86
C SER A 167 -10.78 11.33 -6.11
N TYR A 168 -9.73 10.94 -6.83
CA TYR A 168 -8.55 10.28 -6.23
C TYR A 168 -7.59 11.25 -5.54
N ILE A 169 -7.79 12.55 -5.69
CA ILE A 169 -6.96 13.56 -5.01
C ILE A 169 -7.09 13.46 -3.48
N ILE A 170 -8.21 12.95 -2.97
CA ILE A 170 -8.37 12.75 -1.52
C ILE A 170 -7.31 11.81 -0.94
N PHE A 171 -6.77 10.89 -1.75
CA PHE A 171 -5.72 9.95 -1.31
C PHE A 171 -4.35 10.60 -1.15
N GLU A 172 -4.13 11.79 -1.72
CA GLU A 172 -2.93 12.62 -1.45
C GLU A 172 -2.85 13.04 0.02
N PHE A 173 -4.02 13.17 0.66
CA PHE A 173 -4.14 13.68 2.01
C PHE A 173 -4.25 12.60 3.07
N LEU A 174 -4.35 11.34 2.67
CA LEU A 174 -4.40 10.23 3.61
C LEU A 174 -2.99 9.91 4.10
N GLN A 175 -2.81 9.97 5.42
CA GLN A 175 -1.62 9.43 6.08
C GLN A 175 -1.96 8.03 6.57
N ASP A 176 -1.43 7.02 5.89
CA ASP A 176 -1.51 5.64 6.37
C ASP A 176 -0.35 5.39 7.34
N LYS A 177 -0.69 5.27 8.63
CA LYS A 177 0.28 4.92 9.69
C LYS A 177 0.91 3.54 9.47
N ASN A 178 0.27 2.67 8.70
CA ASN A 178 0.69 1.31 8.40
C ASN A 178 1.45 1.20 7.06
N MET A 179 1.70 2.32 6.38
CA MET A 179 2.32 2.34 5.05
C MET A 179 3.62 1.54 4.98
N ALA A 180 4.51 1.73 5.94
CA ALA A 180 5.81 1.06 5.93
C ALA A 180 5.65 -0.46 6.01
N GLN A 181 4.74 -0.96 6.87
CA GLN A 181 4.46 -2.38 7.01
C GLN A 181 3.75 -2.94 5.78
N SER A 182 2.82 -2.19 5.20
CA SER A 182 2.14 -2.55 3.95
C SER A 182 3.14 -2.71 2.79
N VAL A 183 4.06 -1.76 2.62
CA VAL A 183 5.11 -1.81 1.60
C VAL A 183 6.08 -2.96 1.85
N ASN A 184 6.44 -3.24 3.12
CA ASN A 184 7.30 -4.37 3.47
C ASN A 184 6.66 -5.70 3.05
N PHE A 185 5.39 -5.91 3.40
CA PHE A 185 4.65 -7.11 3.00
C PHE A 185 4.48 -7.19 1.48
N ALA A 186 4.10 -6.12 0.80
CA ALA A 186 3.98 -6.06 -0.66
C ALA A 186 5.28 -6.43 -1.38
N THR A 187 6.41 -5.94 -0.86
CA THR A 187 7.75 -6.27 -1.39
C THR A 187 8.08 -7.75 -1.20
N ALA A 188 7.73 -8.32 -0.05
CA ALA A 188 7.91 -9.76 0.21
C ALA A 188 7.06 -10.61 -0.76
N VAL A 189 5.82 -10.19 -1.05
CA VAL A 189 4.92 -10.86 -2.02
C VAL A 189 5.54 -10.85 -3.41
N GLN A 190 5.97 -9.70 -3.92
CA GLN A 190 6.57 -9.60 -5.26
C GLN A 190 7.86 -10.40 -5.37
N ARG A 191 8.70 -10.40 -4.34
CA ARG A 191 9.90 -11.25 -4.28
C ARG A 191 9.54 -12.74 -4.38
N CYS A 192 8.50 -13.19 -3.67
CA CYS A 192 8.07 -14.59 -3.72
C CYS A 192 7.46 -14.97 -5.08
N PHE A 193 6.74 -14.07 -5.74
CA PHE A 193 6.24 -14.27 -7.10
C PHE A 193 7.38 -14.40 -8.10
N ARG A 194 8.39 -13.52 -8.02
CA ARG A 194 9.60 -13.62 -8.88
C ARG A 194 10.32 -14.95 -8.70
N ASN A 195 10.45 -15.43 -7.45
CA ASN A 195 11.04 -16.73 -7.15
C ASN A 195 10.22 -17.92 -7.69
N ALA A 196 8.94 -17.70 -7.97
CA ALA A 196 8.05 -18.64 -8.64
C ALA A 196 7.96 -18.43 -10.16
N ASN A 197 8.95 -17.75 -10.74
CA ASN A 197 9.04 -17.43 -12.17
C ASN A 197 7.87 -16.58 -12.71
N ARG A 198 7.26 -15.77 -11.84
CA ARG A 198 6.30 -14.76 -12.29
C ARG A 198 7.02 -13.46 -12.63
N THR A 199 6.61 -12.82 -13.72
CA THR A 199 7.10 -11.48 -14.05
C THR A 199 6.70 -10.51 -12.94
N ASP A 200 7.69 -9.89 -12.31
CA ASP A 200 7.51 -8.89 -11.25
C ASP A 200 7.33 -7.51 -11.89
N LYS A 201 6.15 -6.95 -11.79
CA LYS A 201 5.85 -5.60 -12.27
C LYS A 201 5.96 -4.55 -11.15
N GLY A 202 6.28 -4.97 -9.93
CA GLY A 202 6.63 -4.08 -8.83
C GLY A 202 5.56 -3.88 -7.78
N VAL A 203 5.95 -3.03 -6.81
CA VAL A 203 5.08 -2.54 -5.75
C VAL A 203 4.68 -1.10 -6.06
N HIS A 204 3.39 -0.83 -6.03
CA HIS A 204 2.81 0.45 -6.40
C HIS A 204 1.92 1.03 -5.29
N GLN A 205 1.50 2.27 -5.48
CA GLN A 205 0.50 2.94 -4.64
C GLN A 205 -0.65 3.40 -5.51
N ALA A 206 -1.88 3.21 -5.00
CA ALA A 206 -3.06 3.78 -5.62
C ALA A 206 -4.20 3.95 -4.61
N GLY A 207 -5.23 4.69 -5.01
CA GLY A 207 -6.36 5.06 -4.16
C GLY A 207 -7.44 3.99 -4.11
N PHE A 208 -7.15 2.81 -3.58
CA PHE A 208 -8.13 1.73 -3.42
C PHE A 208 -9.04 1.98 -2.22
N LEU A 209 -10.34 2.03 -2.46
CA LEU A 209 -11.35 2.22 -1.41
C LEU A 209 -11.37 1.06 -0.41
N VAL A 210 -11.13 -0.16 -0.87
CA VAL A 210 -11.07 -1.35 -0.01
C VAL A 210 -9.96 -1.28 1.04
N LEU A 211 -8.84 -0.59 0.72
CA LEU A 211 -7.73 -0.40 1.64
C LEU A 211 -7.88 0.86 2.51
N ARG A 212 -8.72 1.81 2.07
CA ARG A 212 -8.85 3.13 2.71
C ARG A 212 -9.32 3.08 4.16
N ALA A 213 -10.24 2.17 4.46
CA ALA A 213 -10.89 2.08 5.76
C ALA A 213 -10.27 1.01 6.67
N THR A 214 -9.21 0.32 6.25
CA THR A 214 -8.51 -0.66 7.07
C THR A 214 -7.67 0.02 8.14
N SER A 215 -7.64 -0.53 9.35
CA SER A 215 -6.88 0.00 10.49
C SER A 215 -5.54 -0.70 10.73
N MET A 216 -5.20 -1.67 9.90
CA MET A 216 -3.98 -2.49 9.93
C MET A 216 -3.20 -2.39 8.62
N PRO A 217 -1.95 -2.90 8.54
CA PRO A 217 -1.24 -3.07 7.28
C PRO A 217 -2.10 -3.80 6.25
N SER A 218 -2.19 -3.26 5.03
CA SER A 218 -3.09 -3.76 4.01
C SER A 218 -2.49 -3.67 2.61
N VAL A 219 -2.75 -4.67 1.78
CA VAL A 219 -2.31 -4.74 0.39
C VAL A 219 -3.43 -5.23 -0.53
N LEU A 220 -3.36 -4.85 -1.80
CA LEU A 220 -4.12 -5.43 -2.89
C LEU A 220 -3.13 -6.08 -3.87
N ILE A 221 -3.33 -7.36 -4.13
CA ILE A 221 -2.45 -8.19 -4.96
C ILE A 221 -3.14 -8.47 -6.28
N GLU A 222 -2.51 -8.09 -7.38
CA GLU A 222 -2.91 -8.44 -8.74
C GLU A 222 -2.14 -9.69 -9.19
N LEU A 223 -2.83 -10.81 -9.30
CA LEU A 223 -2.26 -12.13 -9.56
C LEU A 223 -1.70 -12.32 -10.98
N GLY A 224 -2.12 -11.46 -11.91
CA GLY A 224 -1.79 -11.52 -13.33
C GLY A 224 -2.88 -10.86 -14.17
N TYR A 225 -2.81 -10.98 -15.47
CA TYR A 225 -3.71 -10.32 -16.42
C TYR A 225 -4.65 -11.32 -17.11
N ILE A 226 -5.94 -11.35 -16.69
CA ILE A 226 -6.94 -12.27 -17.26
C ILE A 226 -7.19 -12.03 -18.77
N THR A 227 -6.85 -10.84 -19.26
CA THR A 227 -6.98 -10.47 -20.69
C THR A 227 -5.86 -11.01 -21.57
N ASN A 228 -4.79 -11.55 -20.98
CA ASN A 228 -3.74 -12.29 -21.69
C ASN A 228 -4.11 -13.78 -21.70
N PRO A 229 -4.26 -14.42 -22.88
CA PRO A 229 -4.69 -15.82 -22.95
C PRO A 229 -3.78 -16.83 -22.24
N THR A 230 -2.47 -16.58 -22.23
CA THR A 230 -1.49 -17.44 -21.54
C THR A 230 -1.62 -17.26 -20.03
N GLU A 231 -1.72 -16.04 -19.55
CA GLU A 231 -1.98 -15.73 -18.14
C GLU A 231 -3.30 -16.32 -17.67
N GLU A 232 -4.38 -16.13 -18.43
CA GLU A 232 -5.69 -16.70 -18.12
C GLU A 232 -5.62 -18.21 -17.96
N SER A 233 -4.91 -18.90 -18.86
CA SER A 233 -4.74 -20.35 -18.78
C SER A 233 -4.01 -20.76 -17.49
N PHE A 234 -2.98 -20.03 -17.12
CA PHE A 234 -2.24 -20.24 -15.88
C PHE A 234 -3.12 -19.94 -14.64
N LEU A 235 -3.79 -18.80 -14.60
CA LEU A 235 -4.63 -18.36 -13.50
C LEU A 235 -5.79 -19.32 -13.21
N LEU A 236 -6.36 -19.92 -14.25
CA LEU A 236 -7.44 -20.90 -14.16
C LEU A 236 -6.96 -22.31 -13.81
N SER A 237 -5.66 -22.61 -13.93
CA SER A 237 -5.13 -23.92 -13.63
C SER A 237 -4.98 -24.16 -12.12
N GLU A 238 -5.09 -25.44 -11.73
CA GLU A 238 -4.86 -25.85 -10.34
C GLU A 238 -3.41 -25.53 -9.91
N GLN A 239 -2.46 -25.77 -10.79
CA GLN A 239 -1.04 -25.47 -10.53
C GLN A 239 -0.81 -23.96 -10.39
N GLY A 240 -1.38 -23.14 -11.26
CA GLY A 240 -1.22 -21.69 -11.23
C GLY A 240 -1.76 -21.10 -9.93
N SER A 241 -3.01 -21.43 -9.58
CA SER A 241 -3.63 -20.96 -8.35
C SER A 241 -2.89 -21.45 -7.08
N SER A 242 -2.37 -22.68 -7.10
CA SER A 242 -1.56 -23.21 -5.99
C SER A 242 -0.20 -22.53 -5.89
N THR A 243 0.48 -22.26 -7.01
CA THR A 243 1.76 -21.54 -7.06
C THR A 243 1.61 -20.13 -6.50
N LEU A 244 0.55 -19.43 -6.89
CA LEU A 244 0.27 -18.07 -6.41
C LEU A 244 -0.04 -18.06 -4.90
N ALA A 245 -0.90 -18.97 -4.43
CA ALA A 245 -1.23 -19.11 -3.02
C ALA A 245 0.01 -19.44 -2.16
N GLN A 246 0.86 -20.34 -2.61
CA GLN A 246 2.13 -20.69 -1.93
C GLN A 246 3.10 -19.51 -1.88
N SER A 247 3.18 -18.70 -2.95
CA SER A 247 4.02 -17.51 -2.98
C SER A 247 3.59 -16.47 -1.95
N ILE A 248 2.27 -16.19 -1.88
CA ILE A 248 1.71 -15.28 -0.87
C ILE A 248 1.90 -15.86 0.54
N TYR A 249 1.71 -17.16 0.71
CA TYR A 249 1.94 -17.83 1.99
C TYR A 249 3.39 -17.70 2.48
N ARG A 250 4.39 -17.88 1.60
CA ARG A 250 5.80 -17.67 1.95
C ARG A 250 6.08 -16.22 2.37
N ALA A 251 5.51 -15.26 1.64
CA ALA A 251 5.62 -13.84 2.01
C ALA A 251 4.98 -13.56 3.37
N PHE A 252 3.82 -14.19 3.65
CA PHE A 252 3.13 -14.10 4.94
C PHE A 252 4.00 -14.64 6.09
N LEU A 253 4.64 -15.78 5.92
CA LEU A 253 5.53 -16.36 6.94
C LEU A 253 6.69 -15.42 7.29
N ASN A 254 7.35 -14.84 6.27
CA ASN A 254 8.44 -13.90 6.47
C ASN A 254 7.96 -12.67 7.25
N TYR A 255 6.86 -12.06 6.82
CA TYR A 255 6.28 -10.87 7.44
C TYR A 255 5.86 -11.13 8.90
N LYS A 256 5.15 -12.25 9.15
CA LYS A 256 4.73 -12.64 10.50
C LYS A 256 5.93 -12.88 11.42
N GLY A 257 6.96 -13.55 10.94
CA GLY A 257 8.19 -13.80 11.70
C GLY A 257 8.91 -12.52 12.12
N GLU A 258 9.03 -11.55 11.21
CA GLU A 258 9.62 -10.24 11.50
C GLU A 258 8.79 -9.46 12.53
N LYS A 259 7.47 -9.48 12.42
CA LYS A 259 6.57 -8.78 13.36
C LYS A 259 6.63 -9.37 14.77
N VAL A 260 6.60 -10.69 14.90
CA VAL A 260 6.68 -11.37 16.20
C VAL A 260 8.03 -11.14 16.85
N ALA A 261 9.12 -11.25 16.09
CA ALA A 261 10.47 -10.98 16.59
C ALA A 261 10.65 -9.53 17.05
N GLY A 262 10.12 -8.57 16.30
CA GLY A 262 10.11 -7.15 16.66
C GLY A 262 9.32 -6.86 17.93
N SER A 263 8.16 -7.47 18.09
CA SER A 263 7.33 -7.32 19.29
C SER A 263 8.02 -7.91 20.54
N THR A 264 8.63 -9.09 20.40
CA THR A 264 9.38 -9.72 21.51
C THR A 264 10.56 -8.85 21.96
N ARG A 265 11.25 -8.20 21.01
CA ARG A 265 12.37 -7.30 21.32
C ARG A 265 11.91 -6.03 22.04
N LEU A 266 10.77 -5.45 21.67
CA LEU A 266 10.20 -4.29 22.35
C LEU A 266 9.79 -4.62 23.78
N MET A 267 9.11 -5.76 24.01
CA MET A 267 8.74 -6.21 25.37
C MET A 267 9.96 -6.51 26.23
N ALA A 268 11.05 -7.03 25.65
CA ALA A 268 12.30 -7.29 26.38
C ALA A 268 12.99 -5.97 26.79
N VAL A 269 12.88 -4.91 25.99
CA VAL A 269 13.42 -3.57 26.31
C VAL A 269 12.57 -2.89 27.40
N GLU A 270 11.26 -3.06 27.37
CA GLU A 270 10.34 -2.45 28.35
C GLU A 270 10.42 -3.10 29.73
N ASN A 271 10.82 -4.38 29.81
CA ASN A 271 11.04 -5.10 31.05
C ASN A 271 12.49 -5.02 31.58
N ALA A 272 13.41 -4.39 30.86
CA ALA A 272 14.76 -4.12 31.33
C ALA A 272 14.73 -2.84 32.17
N ALA A 273 15.03 -2.97 33.48
CA ALA A 273 15.18 -1.84 34.37
C ALA A 273 16.25 -0.86 33.84
N PRO A 274 16.06 0.46 34.03
CA PRO A 274 17.00 1.44 33.52
C PRO A 274 18.39 1.22 34.06
N PRO A 275 19.45 1.34 33.25
CA PRO A 275 20.83 1.26 33.76
C PRO A 275 21.08 2.45 34.67
N MET A 276 21.66 2.16 35.83
CA MET A 276 22.19 3.13 36.77
C MET A 276 23.30 3.94 36.06
N GLU A 277 23.14 5.23 35.97
CA GLU A 277 24.17 6.13 35.45
C GLU A 277 25.38 6.13 36.36
N THR A 278 26.53 5.66 35.87
CA THR A 278 27.83 6.01 36.40
C THR A 278 28.45 7.05 35.47
N SER A 279 28.59 8.23 36.02
CA SER A 279 29.33 9.33 35.43
C SER A 279 30.81 8.97 35.35
N ASP A 280 31.37 8.99 34.15
CA ASP A 280 32.80 9.33 33.94
C ASP A 280 32.96 9.86 32.52
N THR A 281 33.30 11.15 32.44
CA THR A 281 33.75 11.85 31.28
C THR A 281 35.24 11.60 31.06
N PRO A 282 35.72 11.45 29.84
CA PRO A 282 36.88 12.21 29.43
C PRO A 282 36.65 13.02 28.14
N GLU A 283 36.98 14.25 28.27
CA GLU A 283 37.32 15.27 27.33
C GLU A 283 38.39 14.79 26.33
N VAL A 284 38.14 14.90 25.03
CA VAL A 284 39.20 14.90 24.01
C VAL A 284 38.90 15.96 22.93
N GLU A 285 39.92 16.75 22.71
CA GLU A 285 40.12 17.96 21.94
C GLU A 285 39.62 17.96 20.47
N ALA A 286 39.22 19.14 20.06
CA ALA A 286 38.98 19.58 18.71
C ALA A 286 40.26 19.60 17.85
N SER A 287 40.17 19.17 16.61
CA SER A 287 41.07 19.52 15.53
C SER A 287 40.30 20.14 14.38
N GLU A 288 40.50 21.43 14.19
CA GLU A 288 40.15 22.22 13.04
C GLU A 288 40.85 21.70 11.79
N VAL A 289 40.11 21.52 10.70
CA VAL A 289 40.64 21.54 9.35
C VAL A 289 39.89 22.58 8.51
N THR A 290 40.54 23.68 8.33
CA THR A 290 40.25 24.78 7.39
C THR A 290 40.34 24.29 5.96
N THR A 291 39.30 24.52 5.15
CA THR A 291 39.48 24.74 3.71
C THR A 291 38.53 25.83 3.20
N THR A 292 39.14 26.78 2.56
CA THR A 292 38.67 28.07 2.06
C THR A 292 37.71 27.92 0.86
N PRO A 293 36.79 28.89 0.62
CA PRO A 293 35.71 28.74 -0.36
C PRO A 293 36.10 29.26 -1.74
N ALA A 294 35.67 28.54 -2.77
CA ALA A 294 35.70 29.06 -4.15
C ALA A 294 34.40 29.83 -4.45
N LYS A 295 34.60 31.09 -4.82
CA LYS A 295 33.60 32.02 -5.35
C LYS A 295 32.97 31.48 -6.64
N GLN A 296 31.64 31.45 -6.70
CA GLN A 296 30.95 31.57 -7.97
C GLN A 296 29.73 32.49 -7.89
N ALA A 297 29.65 33.28 -8.96
CA ALA A 297 28.94 34.52 -9.14
C ALA A 297 27.42 34.47 -8.97
N THR A 298 26.94 35.54 -8.40
CA THR A 298 25.56 36.01 -8.29
C THR A 298 24.89 36.26 -9.63
N SER A 299 23.69 35.73 -9.83
CA SER A 299 22.67 36.44 -10.59
C SER A 299 21.41 36.53 -9.73
N ARG A 300 21.08 37.75 -9.35
CA ARG A 300 19.93 38.15 -8.55
C ARG A 300 18.62 37.88 -9.30
N SER A 301 17.66 37.29 -8.66
CA SER A 301 16.26 37.68 -8.73
C SER A 301 15.63 37.37 -7.36
N ASN A 302 15.29 38.45 -6.67
CA ASN A 302 14.69 38.51 -5.36
C ASN A 302 13.24 38.01 -5.41
N GLU A 303 12.89 37.16 -4.47
CA GLU A 303 12.01 37.49 -3.34
C GLU A 303 12.10 36.33 -2.34
N VAL A 304 12.93 36.49 -1.35
CA VAL A 304 13.01 35.62 -0.18
C VAL A 304 11.87 36.05 0.73
N SER A 305 10.82 35.22 0.84
CA SER A 305 9.83 35.37 1.90
C SER A 305 10.51 35.21 3.27
N PRO A 306 10.42 36.17 4.17
CA PRO A 306 11.17 36.19 5.43
C PRO A 306 10.65 35.18 6.50
N THR A 307 9.91 34.18 6.10
CA THR A 307 9.16 33.32 7.05
C THR A 307 9.59 31.84 7.04
N GLY A 308 10.57 31.43 6.26
CA GLY A 308 10.98 30.02 6.17
C GLY A 308 9.85 29.03 5.77
N LYS A 309 8.74 29.54 5.20
CA LYS A 309 7.61 28.72 4.75
C LYS A 309 7.85 28.16 3.35
N PRO A 310 7.39 26.92 3.06
CA PRO A 310 7.43 26.36 1.72
C PRO A 310 6.67 27.25 0.72
N VAL A 311 7.24 27.43 -0.47
CA VAL A 311 6.64 28.12 -1.62
C VAL A 311 6.31 27.09 -2.68
N PHE A 312 5.06 27.00 -3.08
CA PHE A 312 4.56 26.09 -4.11
C PHE A 312 4.48 26.77 -5.46
N LYS A 313 4.93 26.08 -6.53
CA LYS A 313 4.87 26.53 -7.92
C LYS A 313 4.37 25.40 -8.82
N ILE A 314 3.83 25.72 -10.01
CA ILE A 314 3.36 24.70 -10.96
C ILE A 314 4.40 24.58 -12.07
N GLN A 315 5.10 23.44 -12.16
CA GLN A 315 6.00 23.16 -13.29
C GLN A 315 5.16 22.81 -14.51
N ILE A 316 5.35 23.53 -15.62
CA ILE A 316 4.54 23.45 -16.83
C ILE A 316 5.26 22.81 -18.01
N LEU A 317 6.57 23.03 -18.14
CA LEU A 317 7.37 22.43 -19.20
C LEU A 317 8.88 22.49 -18.87
N THR A 318 9.67 21.76 -19.65
CA THR A 318 11.14 21.77 -19.60
C THR A 318 11.71 22.09 -20.97
N SER A 319 12.92 22.67 -21.02
CA SER A 319 13.63 22.97 -22.26
C SER A 319 15.14 22.90 -22.04
N ASP A 320 15.86 22.52 -23.07
CA ASP A 320 17.33 22.55 -23.13
C ASP A 320 17.90 23.93 -23.33
N ARG A 321 17.08 24.86 -23.89
CA ARG A 321 17.44 26.28 -24.16
C ARG A 321 16.48 27.23 -23.46
N LYS A 322 16.98 28.44 -23.18
CA LYS A 322 16.17 29.49 -22.55
C LYS A 322 15.11 30.02 -23.53
N LEU A 323 13.84 29.94 -23.11
CA LEU A 323 12.72 30.48 -23.87
C LEU A 323 12.49 31.96 -23.56
N SER A 324 12.05 32.70 -24.57
CA SER A 324 11.63 34.09 -24.39
C SER A 324 10.37 34.16 -23.49
N PRO A 325 10.22 35.21 -22.65
CA PRO A 325 9.03 35.38 -21.78
C PRO A 325 7.69 35.37 -22.51
N LYS A 326 7.69 35.72 -23.80
CA LYS A 326 6.51 35.74 -24.68
C LYS A 326 6.40 34.46 -25.55
N SER A 327 7.17 33.41 -25.23
CA SER A 327 7.17 32.19 -26.03
C SER A 327 5.77 31.59 -26.17
N LYS A 328 5.38 31.21 -27.40
CA LYS A 328 4.13 30.53 -27.71
C LYS A 328 3.98 29.18 -26.96
N GLN A 329 5.14 28.60 -26.53
CA GLN A 329 5.14 27.34 -25.77
C GLN A 329 4.49 27.48 -24.38
N PHE A 330 4.40 28.69 -23.82
CA PHE A 330 3.69 28.96 -22.57
C PHE A 330 2.17 29.00 -22.73
N LYS A 331 1.64 28.87 -23.95
CA LYS A 331 0.20 28.81 -24.26
C LYS A 331 -0.62 29.94 -23.60
N GLY A 332 -0.02 31.16 -23.55
CA GLY A 332 -0.65 32.35 -22.98
C GLY A 332 -0.60 32.43 -21.44
N LEU A 333 0.13 31.56 -20.75
CA LEU A 333 0.39 31.73 -19.33
C LEU A 333 1.48 32.79 -19.11
N SER A 334 1.20 33.74 -18.22
CA SER A 334 2.13 34.82 -17.83
C SER A 334 1.75 35.32 -16.41
N PRO A 335 2.70 35.66 -15.56
CA PRO A 335 4.16 35.48 -15.70
C PRO A 335 4.61 34.03 -15.54
N VAL A 336 5.68 33.65 -16.24
CA VAL A 336 6.29 32.32 -16.13
C VAL A 336 7.71 32.49 -15.61
N ASP A 337 8.05 31.82 -14.52
CA ASP A 337 9.38 31.71 -13.94
C ASP A 337 10.15 30.52 -14.49
N SER A 338 11.48 30.49 -14.21
CA SER A 338 12.28 29.32 -14.55
C SER A 338 13.36 29.04 -13.51
N TYR A 339 13.76 27.76 -13.39
CA TYR A 339 14.93 27.35 -12.63
C TYR A 339 15.70 26.28 -13.42
N LYS A 340 16.98 26.10 -13.09
CA LYS A 340 17.84 25.11 -13.75
C LYS A 340 18.11 23.95 -12.82
N GLU A 341 17.89 22.71 -13.32
CA GLU A 341 18.16 21.48 -12.58
C GLU A 341 18.80 20.46 -13.53
N LYS A 342 19.98 19.95 -13.18
CA LYS A 342 20.73 18.96 -13.99
C LYS A 342 20.93 19.39 -15.46
N GLY A 343 21.21 20.65 -15.69
CA GLY A 343 21.46 21.18 -17.03
C GLY A 343 20.21 21.60 -17.81
N ILE A 344 19.02 21.18 -17.40
CA ILE A 344 17.73 21.44 -18.04
C ILE A 344 17.07 22.66 -17.39
N ILE A 345 16.45 23.53 -18.20
CA ILE A 345 15.67 24.67 -17.73
C ILE A 345 14.22 24.22 -17.56
N LYS A 346 13.68 24.42 -16.37
CA LYS A 346 12.31 24.07 -16.00
C LYS A 346 11.51 25.34 -15.78
N TYR A 347 10.33 25.41 -16.37
CA TYR A 347 9.46 26.58 -16.34
C TYR A 347 8.28 26.37 -15.41
N THR A 348 7.98 27.40 -14.60
CA THR A 348 6.92 27.33 -13.58
C THR A 348 5.94 28.49 -13.74
N TYR A 349 4.69 28.23 -13.40
CA TYR A 349 3.61 29.21 -13.38
C TYR A 349 2.97 29.28 -12.00
N GLY A 350 2.72 30.52 -11.52
CA GLY A 350 2.18 30.76 -10.20
C GLY A 350 3.16 30.46 -9.06
N SER A 351 2.99 31.17 -7.96
CA SER A 351 3.80 31.01 -6.74
C SER A 351 2.95 31.42 -5.54
N ASP A 352 2.84 30.57 -4.53
CA ASP A 352 2.12 30.89 -3.27
C ASP A 352 2.63 29.96 -2.16
N THR A 353 2.61 30.43 -0.92
CA THR A 353 2.87 29.61 0.27
C THR A 353 1.66 28.74 0.64
N ASN A 354 0.50 29.02 0.09
CA ASN A 354 -0.72 28.24 0.28
C ASN A 354 -0.90 27.23 -0.84
N TYR A 355 -0.65 25.96 -0.52
CA TYR A 355 -0.80 24.84 -1.45
C TYR A 355 -2.17 24.79 -2.14
N ASN A 356 -3.25 25.03 -1.39
CA ASN A 356 -4.62 24.97 -1.93
C ASN A 356 -4.89 26.07 -2.98
N LYS A 357 -4.25 27.24 -2.84
CA LYS A 357 -4.35 28.29 -3.87
C LYS A 357 -3.64 27.88 -5.15
N ILE A 358 -2.44 27.30 -5.06
CA ILE A 358 -1.70 26.79 -6.22
C ILE A 358 -2.45 25.64 -6.90
N LEU A 359 -3.05 24.73 -6.12
CA LEU A 359 -3.85 23.64 -6.68
C LEU A 359 -5.07 24.15 -7.45
N ARG A 360 -5.79 25.15 -6.91
CA ARG A 360 -6.91 25.81 -7.62
C ARG A 360 -6.44 26.52 -8.89
N LEU A 361 -5.30 27.20 -8.83
CA LEU A 361 -4.71 27.88 -9.98
C LEU A 361 -4.34 26.89 -11.07
N LYS A 362 -3.72 25.75 -10.69
CA LYS A 362 -3.39 24.66 -11.62
C LYS A 362 -4.64 24.19 -12.36
N ARG A 363 -5.69 23.81 -11.63
CA ARG A 363 -6.95 23.33 -12.20
C ARG A 363 -7.62 24.34 -13.12
N SER A 364 -7.71 25.59 -12.72
CA SER A 364 -8.47 26.60 -13.47
C SER A 364 -7.75 27.15 -14.69
N LYS A 365 -6.40 27.16 -14.72
CA LYS A 365 -5.65 27.87 -15.78
C LYS A 365 -4.59 27.02 -16.49
N VAL A 366 -4.12 25.93 -15.87
CA VAL A 366 -2.98 25.17 -16.35
C VAL A 366 -3.37 23.82 -16.96
N ASP A 367 -4.22 23.03 -16.31
CA ASP A 367 -4.51 21.64 -16.70
C ASP A 367 -5.10 21.51 -18.10
N SER A 368 -5.93 22.47 -18.53
CA SER A 368 -6.46 22.50 -19.89
C SER A 368 -5.40 22.72 -20.98
N LYS A 369 -4.24 23.31 -20.59
CA LYS A 369 -3.17 23.69 -21.51
C LYS A 369 -1.95 22.76 -21.42
N PHE A 370 -1.65 22.24 -20.23
CA PHE A 370 -0.49 21.41 -19.92
C PHE A 370 -0.90 20.21 -19.10
N LYS A 371 -1.17 19.09 -19.75
CA LYS A 371 -1.65 17.86 -19.10
C LYS A 371 -0.63 17.28 -18.11
N ASP A 372 0.67 17.44 -18.39
CA ASP A 372 1.78 16.92 -17.58
C ASP A 372 2.28 17.93 -16.52
N ALA A 373 1.54 19.03 -16.27
CA ALA A 373 1.93 20.01 -15.27
C ALA A 373 1.73 19.46 -13.85
N PHE A 374 2.70 19.69 -12.98
CA PHE A 374 2.64 19.26 -11.58
C PHE A 374 3.16 20.32 -10.61
N ILE A 375 2.75 20.22 -9.34
CA ILE A 375 3.17 21.18 -8.31
C ILE A 375 4.51 20.74 -7.73
N ILE A 376 5.42 21.70 -7.57
CA ILE A 376 6.71 21.56 -6.91
C ILE A 376 6.80 22.55 -5.76
N ALA A 377 7.75 22.33 -4.86
CA ALA A 377 7.97 23.22 -3.73
C ALA A 377 9.43 23.61 -3.57
N PHE A 378 9.61 24.82 -3.06
CA PHE A 378 10.91 25.38 -2.68
C PHE A 378 10.83 25.90 -1.25
N LYS A 379 11.94 25.83 -0.53
CA LYS A 379 12.12 26.51 0.75
C LYS A 379 13.46 27.21 0.71
N ASP A 380 13.46 28.50 1.02
CA ASP A 380 14.66 29.36 0.95
C ASP A 380 15.40 29.26 -0.40
N GLY A 381 14.64 29.16 -1.49
CA GLY A 381 15.19 29.05 -2.86
C GLY A 381 15.65 27.65 -3.26
N VAL A 382 15.70 26.70 -2.35
CA VAL A 382 16.11 25.31 -2.61
C VAL A 382 14.87 24.45 -2.84
N LYS A 383 14.90 23.63 -3.92
CA LYS A 383 13.83 22.69 -4.19
C LYS A 383 13.75 21.64 -3.09
N MET A 384 12.56 21.41 -2.57
CA MET A 384 12.32 20.43 -1.52
C MET A 384 11.31 19.38 -1.96
N ASN A 385 11.22 18.30 -1.18
CA ASN A 385 10.21 17.27 -1.40
C ASN A 385 8.81 17.85 -1.20
N ILE A 386 7.95 17.69 -2.20
CA ILE A 386 6.58 18.26 -2.20
C ILE A 386 5.75 17.76 -1.00
N ASN A 387 5.88 16.50 -0.61
CA ASN A 387 5.15 15.94 0.50
C ASN A 387 5.62 16.54 1.84
N GLN A 388 6.92 16.83 1.97
CA GLN A 388 7.45 17.54 3.13
C GLN A 388 6.92 18.97 3.18
N ALA A 389 6.92 19.68 2.04
CA ALA A 389 6.39 21.04 1.94
C ALA A 389 4.89 21.10 2.33
N ILE A 390 4.09 20.13 1.88
CA ILE A 390 2.68 20.05 2.23
C ILE A 390 2.49 19.77 3.73
N ARG A 391 3.32 18.93 4.35
CA ARG A 391 3.29 18.71 5.82
C ARG A 391 3.57 20.00 6.58
N GLU A 392 4.65 20.71 6.20
CA GLU A 392 5.00 22.00 6.82
C GLU A 392 3.89 23.05 6.65
N PHE A 393 3.29 23.12 5.46
CA PHE A 393 2.13 24.00 5.21
C PHE A 393 0.94 23.70 6.13
N LYS A 394 0.66 22.39 6.41
CA LYS A 394 -0.43 21.97 7.29
C LYS A 394 -0.15 22.25 8.75
N GLN A 395 1.08 22.09 9.21
CA GLN A 395 1.51 22.34 10.59
C GLN A 395 1.48 23.84 10.93
N ASN A 396 1.66 24.71 9.93
CA ASN A 396 1.66 26.16 10.09
C ASN A 396 0.31 26.84 9.78
N ARG A 397 -0.78 26.09 9.79
CA ARG A 397 -2.15 26.53 9.57
C ARG A 397 -2.92 26.54 10.89
#